data_2c298e7d80ba17f97c6623b608587e50
#
_entry.id   2c298e7d80ba17f97c6623b608587e50
#
_cell.length_a   1.000
_cell.length_b   1.000
_cell.length_c   1.000
_cell.angle_alpha   90.00
_cell.angle_beta   90.00
_cell.angle_gamma   90.00
#
_symmetry.space_group_name_H-M   'P 1'
#
loop_
_entity.id
_entity.type
_entity.pdbx_description
1 polymer ?
#
loop_
_entity_poly.entity_id
_entity_poly.type
_entity_poly.pdbx_seq_one_letter_code
_entity_poly.pdbx_strand_id
1 'polypeptide(L)'
;MYGRIRDIYNKRVTMAITRFAPSPTGYLHIGGLRTALYSYLWAKKTNGEFKLRIEDTDNARNNEDAVRAILEAFEWVGMPSDCEIEYQSKRFDIYKKYIDKLLEEGNAYKCYMSREELDALRAKQESNKETPRYDGTWRPEDGKTLPAIPDSVEPVIRIKAPTTGTIEFTDGVKGTMRFDANQVDDFVIARSNGAPTYNFVVAVDDALMGMTDVLRGDDHLSNTPKQIVVYNALGFGIPKFFHIPMINNPSGKKLSKRDGAMDGMGYKRLGFLPEALFKFSCKDLGWSKGK
;
A
#
# COMPACT_ATOMS: atom_id res chain seq x y z
N MET A 1 -2.34 -42.41 -10.76
CA MET A 1 -2.80 -41.18 -10.08
C MET A 1 -1.73 -40.52 -9.22
N TYR A 2 -0.47 -40.94 -9.31
CA TYR A 2 0.66 -40.44 -8.50
C TYR A 2 1.58 -39.43 -9.23
N GLY A 3 1.30 -39.11 -10.49
CA GLY A 3 2.14 -38.19 -11.30
C GLY A 3 1.89 -36.70 -11.09
N ARG A 4 0.69 -36.30 -10.68
CA ARG A 4 0.31 -34.86 -10.56
C ARG A 4 0.78 -34.17 -9.28
N ILE A 5 1.20 -34.89 -8.25
CA ILE A 5 1.65 -34.30 -6.98
C ILE A 5 3.14 -33.91 -7.06
N ARG A 6 3.94 -34.58 -7.92
CA ARG A 6 5.37 -34.24 -8.10
C ARG A 6 5.60 -32.93 -8.85
N ASP A 7 4.69 -32.53 -9.75
CA ASP A 7 4.85 -31.31 -10.57
C ASP A 7 4.56 -30.02 -9.77
N ILE A 8 3.84 -30.13 -8.63
CA ILE A 8 3.58 -28.98 -7.75
C ILE A 8 4.79 -28.68 -6.86
N TYR A 9 5.63 -29.69 -6.56
CA TYR A 9 6.84 -29.52 -5.75
C TYR A 9 8.06 -29.02 -6.50
N ASN A 10 8.05 -29.04 -7.86
CA ASN A 10 9.17 -28.64 -8.70
C ASN A 10 9.07 -27.22 -9.29
N LYS A 11 8.06 -26.42 -8.95
CA LYS A 11 8.17 -24.98 -9.15
C LYS A 11 9.22 -24.48 -8.17
N ARG A 12 10.41 -24.11 -8.66
CA ARG A 12 11.42 -23.37 -7.88
C ARG A 12 10.69 -22.23 -7.19
N VAL A 13 10.52 -22.34 -5.88
CA VAL A 13 9.96 -21.25 -5.07
C VAL A 13 10.99 -20.13 -5.17
N THR A 14 10.70 -19.12 -5.96
CA THR A 14 11.55 -17.94 -6.07
C THR A 14 11.62 -17.28 -4.71
N MET A 15 12.81 -16.91 -4.27
CA MET A 15 13.01 -16.17 -3.02
C MET A 15 12.11 -14.95 -2.99
N ALA A 16 11.27 -14.84 -1.98
CA ALA A 16 10.37 -13.71 -1.83
C ALA A 16 11.03 -12.62 -0.99
N ILE A 17 11.06 -11.41 -1.51
CA ILE A 17 11.40 -10.22 -0.74
C ILE A 17 10.09 -9.55 -0.33
N THR A 18 9.81 -9.57 0.96
CA THR A 18 8.59 -9.05 1.54
C THR A 18 8.87 -7.90 2.51
N ARG A 19 7.84 -7.16 2.86
CA ARG A 19 7.96 -6.12 3.87
C ARG A 19 6.71 -6.02 4.75
N PHE A 20 6.90 -5.45 5.93
CA PHE A 20 5.84 -4.81 6.68
C PHE A 20 6.10 -3.29 6.72
N ALA A 21 5.07 -2.49 6.46
CA ALA A 21 5.21 -1.06 6.26
C ALA A 21 4.17 -0.29 7.11
N PRO A 22 4.37 -0.20 8.45
CA PRO A 22 3.45 0.48 9.33
C PRO A 22 3.59 2.00 9.28
N SER A 23 2.45 2.71 9.33
CA SER A 23 2.44 4.15 9.64
C SER A 23 2.45 4.34 11.16
N PRO A 24 3.33 5.20 11.72
CA PRO A 24 3.46 5.41 13.16
C PRO A 24 2.36 6.35 13.72
N THR A 25 1.11 6.13 13.31
CA THR A 25 -0.07 6.89 13.75
C THR A 25 -0.77 6.26 14.95
N GLY A 26 -0.21 5.19 15.50
CA GLY A 26 -0.73 4.46 16.65
C GLY A 26 0.00 3.15 16.88
N TYR A 27 -0.37 2.47 17.98
CA TYR A 27 0.26 1.20 18.33
C TYR A 27 -0.15 0.07 17.38
N LEU A 28 0.77 -0.86 17.14
CA LEU A 28 0.56 -2.03 16.29
C LEU A 28 -0.50 -2.96 16.92
N HIS A 29 -1.69 -3.02 16.34
CA HIS A 29 -2.76 -3.91 16.79
C HIS A 29 -2.59 -5.32 16.22
N ILE A 30 -3.32 -6.30 16.76
CA ILE A 30 -3.20 -7.72 16.40
C ILE A 30 -3.37 -7.98 14.89
N GLY A 31 -4.21 -7.22 14.19
CA GLY A 31 -4.38 -7.33 12.73
C GLY A 31 -3.12 -6.93 11.96
N GLY A 32 -2.45 -5.85 12.38
CA GLY A 32 -1.16 -5.44 11.83
C GLY A 32 -0.07 -6.48 12.12
N LEU A 33 0.00 -6.95 13.37
CA LEU A 33 0.95 -7.98 13.78
C LEU A 33 0.76 -9.28 12.97
N ARG A 34 -0.48 -9.71 12.74
CA ARG A 34 -0.78 -10.88 11.88
C ARG A 34 -0.28 -10.67 10.44
N THR A 35 -0.52 -9.48 9.88
CA THR A 35 -0.06 -9.15 8.52
C THR A 35 1.47 -9.17 8.43
N ALA A 36 2.14 -8.60 9.43
CA ALA A 36 3.59 -8.66 9.55
C ALA A 36 4.11 -10.10 9.66
N LEU A 37 3.47 -10.92 10.52
CA LEU A 37 3.81 -12.32 10.67
C LEU A 37 3.69 -13.10 9.34
N TYR A 38 2.62 -12.86 8.57
CA TYR A 38 2.46 -13.54 7.29
C TYR A 38 3.52 -13.12 6.27
N SER A 39 3.89 -11.84 6.23
CA SER A 39 5.00 -11.36 5.40
C SER A 39 6.32 -12.02 5.82
N TYR A 40 6.60 -12.07 7.12
CA TYR A 40 7.78 -12.71 7.69
C TYR A 40 7.85 -14.22 7.36
N LEU A 41 6.77 -14.95 7.63
CA LEU A 41 6.70 -16.39 7.36
C LEU A 41 6.82 -16.72 5.87
N TRP A 42 6.25 -15.88 5.00
CA TRP A 42 6.37 -16.05 3.55
C TRP A 42 7.82 -15.88 3.09
N ALA A 43 8.50 -14.85 3.56
CA ALA A 43 9.93 -14.67 3.31
C ALA A 43 10.75 -15.88 3.78
N LYS A 44 10.58 -16.28 5.04
CA LYS A 44 11.34 -17.43 5.60
C LYS A 44 11.03 -18.75 4.89
N LYS A 45 9.77 -19.01 4.54
CA LYS A 45 9.36 -20.20 3.77
C LYS A 45 10.00 -20.28 2.41
N THR A 46 10.30 -19.15 1.80
CA THR A 46 10.89 -19.06 0.45
C THR A 46 12.40 -18.85 0.48
N ASN A 47 13.04 -18.90 1.65
CA ASN A 47 14.45 -18.54 1.87
C ASN A 47 14.78 -17.13 1.33
N GLY A 48 13.84 -16.22 1.45
CA GLY A 48 13.94 -14.83 1.04
C GLY A 48 14.16 -13.87 2.20
N GLU A 49 13.85 -12.59 1.99
CA GLU A 49 14.10 -11.50 2.93
C GLU A 49 12.80 -10.87 3.43
N PHE A 50 12.76 -10.53 4.72
CA PHE A 50 11.73 -9.71 5.33
C PHE A 50 12.29 -8.34 5.69
N LYS A 51 11.67 -7.28 5.22
CA LYS A 51 12.11 -5.89 5.43
C LYS A 51 11.08 -5.10 6.23
N LEU A 52 11.57 -4.08 6.95
CA LEU A 52 10.73 -3.16 7.70
C LEU A 52 10.88 -1.76 7.12
N ARG A 53 9.74 -1.09 6.87
CA ARG A 53 9.68 0.32 6.43
C ARG A 53 8.70 1.09 7.30
N ILE A 54 9.13 2.21 7.84
CA ILE A 54 8.27 3.13 8.59
C ILE A 54 7.68 4.16 7.64
N GLU A 55 6.36 4.21 7.52
CA GLU A 55 5.62 5.14 6.66
C GLU A 55 5.28 6.42 7.41
N ASP A 56 6.28 7.26 7.63
CA ASP A 56 6.27 8.46 8.45
C ASP A 56 6.28 9.77 7.63
N THR A 57 5.67 9.78 6.45
CA THR A 57 5.58 10.98 5.60
C THR A 57 4.65 12.07 6.15
N ASP A 58 3.75 11.74 7.07
CA ASP A 58 2.81 12.69 7.69
C ASP A 58 3.34 13.19 9.04
N ASN A 59 4.18 14.22 8.99
CA ASN A 59 4.81 14.80 10.18
C ASN A 59 3.82 15.27 11.26
N ALA A 60 2.59 15.64 10.89
CA ALA A 60 1.58 16.09 11.85
C ALA A 60 1.00 14.96 12.72
N ARG A 61 1.09 13.71 12.24
CA ARG A 61 0.56 12.51 12.93
C ARG A 61 1.63 11.54 13.37
N ASN A 62 2.89 11.80 13.06
CA ASN A 62 4.00 10.96 13.47
C ASN A 62 4.23 11.05 14.97
N ASN A 63 4.41 9.88 15.57
CA ASN A 63 4.70 9.74 16.98
C ASN A 63 5.92 8.82 17.17
N GLU A 64 7.01 9.39 17.67
CA GLU A 64 8.26 8.63 17.93
C GLU A 64 8.04 7.48 18.91
N ASP A 65 7.14 7.66 19.90
CA ASP A 65 6.78 6.58 20.81
C ASP A 65 6.06 5.44 20.10
N ALA A 66 5.26 5.76 19.07
CA ALA A 66 4.63 4.73 18.23
C ALA A 66 5.67 3.97 17.38
N VAL A 67 6.66 4.65 16.83
CA VAL A 67 7.79 3.99 16.12
C VAL A 67 8.51 3.06 17.08
N ARG A 68 8.90 3.55 18.28
CA ARG A 68 9.58 2.75 19.29
C ARG A 68 8.75 1.53 19.70
N ALA A 69 7.46 1.70 19.97
CA ALA A 69 6.58 0.59 20.32
C ALA A 69 6.42 -0.45 19.19
N ILE A 70 6.45 -0.02 17.92
CA ILE A 70 6.46 -0.94 16.79
C ILE A 70 7.75 -1.76 16.80
N LEU A 71 8.91 -1.13 16.93
CA LEU A 71 10.21 -1.81 16.93
C LEU A 71 10.34 -2.77 18.12
N GLU A 72 9.96 -2.35 19.32
CA GLU A 72 9.93 -3.19 20.51
C GLU A 72 9.00 -4.42 20.34
N ALA A 73 7.85 -4.23 19.67
CA ALA A 73 6.94 -5.33 19.40
C ALA A 73 7.58 -6.35 18.44
N PHE A 74 8.30 -5.89 17.40
CA PHE A 74 9.01 -6.76 16.46
C PHE A 74 10.17 -7.51 17.11
N GLU A 75 10.93 -6.85 17.98
CA GLU A 75 11.98 -7.48 18.77
C GLU A 75 11.39 -8.54 19.71
N TRP A 76 10.33 -8.20 20.44
CA TRP A 76 9.67 -9.13 21.37
C TRP A 76 9.13 -10.37 20.67
N VAL A 77 8.50 -10.23 19.50
CA VAL A 77 7.97 -11.37 18.75
C VAL A 77 9.03 -12.11 17.93
N GLY A 78 10.29 -11.67 17.93
CA GLY A 78 11.37 -12.33 17.23
C GLY A 78 11.25 -12.29 15.71
N MET A 79 10.75 -11.18 15.15
CA MET A 79 10.64 -10.92 13.71
C MET A 79 11.54 -9.75 13.28
N PRO A 80 12.86 -9.87 13.37
CA PRO A 80 13.76 -8.78 12.96
C PRO A 80 13.68 -8.56 11.45
N SER A 81 13.93 -7.31 11.03
CA SER A 81 14.20 -7.00 9.63
C SER A 81 15.52 -7.63 9.20
N ASP A 82 15.57 -8.20 8.00
CA ASP A 82 16.82 -8.78 7.45
C ASP A 82 17.75 -7.68 6.88
N CYS A 83 17.34 -6.41 6.90
CA CYS A 83 18.15 -5.27 6.49
C CYS A 83 17.86 -4.04 7.37
N GLU A 84 18.59 -2.95 7.11
CA GLU A 84 18.35 -1.65 7.74
C GLU A 84 16.89 -1.20 7.53
N ILE A 85 16.33 -0.56 8.57
CA ILE A 85 14.94 -0.11 8.54
C ILE A 85 14.85 1.18 7.74
N GLU A 86 14.00 1.18 6.72
CA GLU A 86 13.76 2.36 5.90
C GLU A 86 12.72 3.29 6.53
N TYR A 87 12.96 4.60 6.43
CA TYR A 87 12.05 5.65 6.89
C TYR A 87 11.67 6.53 5.69
N GLN A 88 10.39 6.63 5.40
CA GLN A 88 9.91 7.43 4.25
C GLN A 88 10.22 8.92 4.39
N SER A 89 10.22 9.45 5.60
CA SER A 89 10.60 10.84 5.88
C SER A 89 12.02 11.21 5.44
N LYS A 90 12.91 10.22 5.33
CA LYS A 90 14.31 10.41 4.89
C LYS A 90 14.49 10.28 3.37
N ARG A 91 13.42 10.09 2.61
CA ARG A 91 13.47 9.71 1.19
C ARG A 91 12.79 10.72 0.25
N PHE A 92 12.47 11.92 0.75
CA PHE A 92 11.78 12.95 -0.06
C PHE A 92 12.52 13.32 -1.35
N ASP A 93 13.86 13.40 -1.33
CA ASP A 93 14.67 13.68 -2.53
C ASP A 93 14.52 12.57 -3.59
N ILE A 94 14.40 11.31 -3.14
CA ILE A 94 14.16 10.18 -4.04
C ILE A 94 12.78 10.32 -4.69
N TYR A 95 11.74 10.61 -3.90
CA TYR A 95 10.39 10.79 -4.44
C TYR A 95 10.33 11.97 -5.42
N LYS A 96 10.96 13.09 -5.08
CA LYS A 96 11.06 14.24 -5.97
C LYS A 96 11.69 13.87 -7.31
N LYS A 97 12.81 13.15 -7.30
CA LYS A 97 13.47 12.67 -8.53
C LYS A 97 12.54 11.88 -9.44
N TYR A 98 11.72 10.97 -8.86
CA TYR A 98 10.78 10.17 -9.65
C TYR A 98 9.55 10.95 -10.10
N ILE A 99 9.11 11.96 -9.35
CA ILE A 99 8.07 12.90 -9.78
C ILE A 99 8.58 13.72 -10.96
N ASP A 100 9.80 14.29 -10.87
CA ASP A 100 10.41 15.06 -11.94
C ASP A 100 10.56 14.21 -13.22
N LYS A 101 11.02 12.95 -13.08
CA LYS A 101 11.08 12.00 -14.21
C LYS A 101 9.72 11.80 -14.88
N LEU A 102 8.65 11.58 -14.11
CA LEU A 102 7.30 11.42 -14.67
C LEU A 102 6.81 12.67 -15.40
N LEU A 103 7.16 13.86 -14.90
CA LEU A 103 6.86 15.13 -15.58
C LEU A 103 7.63 15.28 -16.90
N GLU A 104 8.93 14.98 -16.91
CA GLU A 104 9.80 15.04 -18.09
C GLU A 104 9.35 14.06 -19.18
N GLU A 105 8.95 12.85 -18.80
CA GLU A 105 8.45 11.81 -19.71
C GLU A 105 6.99 12.03 -20.16
N GLY A 106 6.31 13.07 -19.62
CA GLY A 106 4.91 13.35 -19.92
C GLY A 106 3.91 12.34 -19.33
N ASN A 107 4.37 11.49 -18.38
CA ASN A 107 3.55 10.53 -17.64
C ASN A 107 2.84 11.16 -16.43
N ALA A 108 3.19 12.40 -16.08
CA ALA A 108 2.52 13.24 -15.09
C ALA A 108 2.41 14.67 -15.60
N TYR A 109 1.60 15.48 -14.94
CA TYR A 109 1.38 16.87 -15.30
C TYR A 109 0.98 17.74 -14.10
N LYS A 110 1.16 19.05 -14.25
CA LYS A 110 0.72 20.05 -13.28
C LYS A 110 -0.77 20.30 -13.43
N CYS A 111 -1.50 20.26 -12.33
CA CYS A 111 -2.93 20.52 -12.26
C CYS A 111 -3.17 21.71 -11.34
N TYR A 112 -3.76 22.76 -11.88
CA TYR A 112 -4.04 24.00 -11.18
C TYR A 112 -5.51 24.13 -10.75
N MET A 113 -6.28 23.04 -10.79
CA MET A 113 -7.64 23.01 -10.25
C MET A 113 -7.59 23.26 -8.74
N SER A 114 -8.29 24.29 -8.29
CA SER A 114 -8.42 24.61 -6.88
C SER A 114 -9.24 23.55 -6.13
N ARG A 115 -9.19 23.60 -4.82
CA ARG A 115 -10.00 22.68 -3.99
C ARG A 115 -11.48 22.94 -4.17
N GLU A 116 -11.87 24.21 -4.24
CA GLU A 116 -13.24 24.68 -4.43
C GLU A 116 -13.79 24.20 -5.77
N GLU A 117 -13.02 24.32 -6.86
CA GLU A 117 -13.41 23.81 -8.18
C GLU A 117 -13.58 22.28 -8.18
N LEU A 118 -12.66 21.55 -7.54
CA LEU A 118 -12.75 20.11 -7.43
C LEU A 118 -13.96 19.65 -6.61
N ASP A 119 -14.26 20.36 -5.51
CA ASP A 119 -15.42 20.05 -4.67
C ASP A 119 -16.73 20.38 -5.39
N ALA A 120 -16.78 21.48 -6.17
CA ALA A 120 -17.91 21.81 -7.03
C ALA A 120 -18.12 20.78 -8.15
N LEU A 121 -17.03 20.31 -8.78
CA LEU A 121 -17.08 19.25 -9.79
C LEU A 121 -17.67 17.96 -9.21
N ARG A 122 -17.21 17.56 -8.03
CA ARG A 122 -17.69 16.34 -7.35
C ARG A 122 -19.16 16.45 -6.97
N ALA A 123 -19.58 17.58 -6.41
CA ALA A 123 -20.99 17.84 -6.07
C ALA A 123 -21.89 17.77 -7.31
N LYS A 124 -21.43 18.30 -8.46
CA LYS A 124 -22.14 18.18 -9.74
C LYS A 124 -22.26 16.72 -10.19
N GLN A 125 -21.17 15.96 -10.12
CA GLN A 125 -21.16 14.54 -10.48
C GLN A 125 -22.12 13.72 -9.59
N GLU A 126 -22.08 13.97 -8.26
CA GLU A 126 -23.01 13.34 -7.31
C GLU A 126 -24.48 13.66 -7.62
N SER A 127 -24.80 14.92 -7.96
CA SER A 127 -26.15 15.31 -8.34
C SER A 127 -26.64 14.60 -9.60
N ASN A 128 -25.71 14.29 -10.52
CA ASN A 128 -25.97 13.52 -11.73
C ASN A 128 -25.94 12.00 -11.52
N LYS A 129 -25.74 11.53 -10.28
CA LYS A 129 -25.53 10.09 -9.93
C LYS A 129 -24.32 9.46 -10.62
N GLU A 130 -23.32 10.27 -10.93
CA GLU A 130 -22.02 9.84 -11.43
C GLU A 130 -21.06 9.59 -10.26
N THR A 131 -20.07 8.71 -10.46
CA THR A 131 -19.03 8.52 -9.45
C THR A 131 -18.10 9.73 -9.41
N PRO A 132 -17.95 10.40 -8.24
CA PRO A 132 -17.09 11.58 -8.12
C PRO A 132 -15.63 11.25 -8.44
N ARG A 133 -15.07 12.00 -9.37
CA ARG A 133 -13.66 11.85 -9.80
C ARG A 133 -13.15 13.15 -10.42
N TYR A 134 -11.84 13.25 -10.55
CA TYR A 134 -11.22 14.31 -11.35
C TYR A 134 -11.51 14.06 -12.84
N ASP A 135 -11.89 15.09 -13.56
CA ASP A 135 -12.41 15.03 -14.95
C ASP A 135 -11.33 15.15 -16.03
N GLY A 136 -10.06 15.32 -15.64
CA GLY A 136 -8.96 15.52 -16.59
C GLY A 136 -8.87 16.93 -17.16
N THR A 137 -9.52 17.95 -16.60
CA THR A 137 -9.49 19.34 -17.12
C THR A 137 -8.08 19.81 -17.46
N TRP A 138 -7.08 19.58 -16.60
CA TRP A 138 -5.68 19.95 -16.78
C TRP A 138 -4.83 18.88 -17.46
N ARG A 139 -5.39 17.74 -17.84
CA ARG A 139 -4.64 16.68 -18.50
C ARG A 139 -4.25 17.13 -19.92
N PRO A 140 -2.95 17.17 -20.26
CA PRO A 140 -2.51 17.45 -21.64
C PRO A 140 -2.86 16.28 -22.56
N GLU A 141 -3.55 16.59 -23.65
CA GLU A 141 -3.93 15.64 -24.71
C GLU A 141 -3.79 16.33 -26.08
N ASP A 142 -3.58 15.56 -27.13
CA ASP A 142 -3.45 16.10 -28.47
C ASP A 142 -4.73 16.84 -28.89
N GLY A 143 -4.54 18.06 -29.37
CA GLY A 143 -5.64 18.93 -29.81
C GLY A 143 -6.45 19.59 -28.68
N LYS A 144 -6.12 19.34 -27.41
CA LYS A 144 -6.80 19.96 -26.27
C LYS A 144 -6.15 21.27 -25.87
N THR A 145 -6.94 22.34 -25.83
CA THR A 145 -6.51 23.62 -25.24
C THR A 145 -6.70 23.56 -23.74
N LEU A 146 -5.62 23.70 -22.98
CA LEU A 146 -5.67 23.76 -21.52
C LEU A 146 -6.18 25.13 -21.04
N PRO A 147 -6.81 25.20 -19.85
CA PRO A 147 -7.17 26.47 -19.23
C PRO A 147 -5.96 27.38 -19.02
N ALA A 148 -6.20 28.69 -18.92
CA ALA A 148 -5.16 29.64 -18.52
C ALA A 148 -4.69 29.33 -17.09
N ILE A 149 -3.37 29.38 -16.87
CA ILE A 149 -2.81 29.14 -15.55
C ILE A 149 -3.21 30.30 -14.62
N PRO A 150 -3.86 30.03 -13.48
CA PRO A 150 -4.24 31.08 -12.55
C PRO A 150 -3.03 31.60 -11.77
N ASP A 151 -2.96 32.91 -11.51
CA ASP A 151 -1.81 33.57 -10.87
C ASP A 151 -1.57 33.17 -9.40
N SER A 152 -2.58 32.59 -8.72
CA SER A 152 -2.56 32.36 -7.27
C SER A 152 -2.72 30.90 -6.84
N VAL A 153 -2.67 29.95 -7.77
CA VAL A 153 -2.84 28.52 -7.46
C VAL A 153 -1.52 27.78 -7.66
N GLU A 154 -0.97 27.27 -6.58
CA GLU A 154 0.14 26.32 -6.65
C GLU A 154 -0.34 24.97 -7.16
N PRO A 155 0.28 24.38 -8.18
CA PRO A 155 -0.19 23.16 -8.79
C PRO A 155 0.04 21.94 -7.89
N VAL A 156 -0.87 20.99 -7.96
CA VAL A 156 -0.58 19.60 -7.58
C VAL A 156 -0.06 18.86 -8.82
N ILE A 157 0.68 17.76 -8.58
CA ILE A 157 1.12 16.88 -9.67
C ILE A 157 0.20 15.68 -9.73
N ARG A 158 -0.37 15.44 -10.92
CA ARG A 158 -1.19 14.26 -11.19
C ARG A 158 -0.48 13.33 -12.15
N ILE A 159 -0.60 12.01 -11.89
CA ILE A 159 -0.15 10.99 -12.82
C ILE A 159 -1.22 10.78 -13.91
N LYS A 160 -0.79 10.50 -15.14
CA LYS A 160 -1.71 10.10 -16.21
C LYS A 160 -2.10 8.63 -16.02
N ALA A 161 -3.32 8.41 -15.55
CA ALA A 161 -3.91 7.08 -15.50
C ALA A 161 -4.43 6.65 -16.88
N PRO A 162 -4.53 5.34 -17.18
CA PRO A 162 -5.15 4.87 -18.41
C PRO A 162 -6.64 5.22 -18.42
N THR A 163 -7.12 5.74 -19.55
CA THR A 163 -8.54 6.16 -19.71
C THR A 163 -9.44 5.05 -20.25
N THR A 164 -8.84 3.99 -20.82
CA THR A 164 -9.54 2.87 -21.43
C THR A 164 -8.87 1.54 -21.07
N GLY A 165 -9.61 0.45 -21.21
CA GLY A 165 -9.10 -0.90 -20.96
C GLY A 165 -9.32 -1.34 -19.48
N THR A 166 -8.57 -2.34 -19.08
CA THR A 166 -8.69 -2.99 -17.78
C THR A 166 -7.33 -3.07 -17.09
N ILE A 167 -7.28 -2.69 -15.81
CA ILE A 167 -6.13 -2.97 -14.94
C ILE A 167 -6.38 -4.34 -14.30
N GLU A 168 -5.59 -5.33 -14.71
CA GLU A 168 -5.71 -6.70 -14.22
C GLU A 168 -4.45 -7.12 -13.46
N PHE A 169 -4.64 -7.85 -12.36
CA PHE A 169 -3.56 -8.53 -11.65
C PHE A 169 -4.08 -9.80 -10.97
N THR A 170 -3.18 -10.74 -10.71
CA THR A 170 -3.52 -11.94 -9.94
C THR A 170 -3.12 -11.74 -8.49
N ASP A 171 -4.12 -11.75 -7.61
CA ASP A 171 -3.91 -11.73 -6.17
C ASP A 171 -3.78 -13.16 -5.63
N GLY A 172 -2.76 -13.40 -4.79
CA GLY A 172 -2.48 -14.75 -4.28
C GLY A 172 -3.55 -15.29 -3.30
N VAL A 173 -4.44 -14.42 -2.80
CA VAL A 173 -5.54 -14.80 -1.88
C VAL A 173 -6.89 -14.72 -2.58
N LYS A 174 -7.13 -13.64 -3.33
CA LYS A 174 -8.44 -13.33 -3.93
C LYS A 174 -8.57 -13.79 -5.38
N GLY A 175 -7.49 -14.27 -6.01
CA GLY A 175 -7.50 -14.68 -7.42
C GLY A 175 -7.38 -13.50 -8.38
N THR A 176 -7.88 -13.65 -9.59
CA THR A 176 -7.80 -12.61 -10.62
C THR A 176 -8.69 -11.41 -10.29
N MET A 177 -8.07 -10.26 -10.17
CA MET A 177 -8.73 -8.98 -9.90
C MET A 177 -8.72 -8.13 -11.17
N ARG A 178 -9.88 -7.54 -11.49
CA ARG A 178 -10.09 -6.69 -12.67
C ARG A 178 -10.75 -5.40 -12.27
N PHE A 179 -10.17 -4.29 -12.70
CA PHE A 179 -10.69 -2.94 -12.50
C PHE A 179 -10.79 -2.26 -13.86
N ASP A 180 -11.94 -1.69 -14.18
CA ASP A 180 -12.05 -0.85 -15.36
C ASP A 180 -11.10 0.34 -15.21
N ALA A 181 -10.28 0.60 -16.21
CA ALA A 181 -9.28 1.68 -16.17
C ALA A 181 -9.92 3.04 -15.89
N ASN A 182 -11.13 3.27 -16.37
CA ASN A 182 -11.88 4.50 -16.13
C ASN A 182 -12.28 4.72 -14.64
N GLN A 183 -12.16 3.70 -13.77
CA GLN A 183 -12.37 3.83 -12.32
C GLN A 183 -11.16 4.42 -11.59
N VAL A 184 -10.01 4.50 -12.27
CA VAL A 184 -8.80 5.11 -11.74
C VAL A 184 -8.58 6.44 -12.43
N ASP A 185 -8.94 7.52 -11.74
CA ASP A 185 -8.69 8.88 -12.24
C ASP A 185 -7.22 9.26 -12.18
N ASP A 186 -6.86 10.38 -12.80
CA ASP A 186 -5.54 10.98 -12.67
C ASP A 186 -5.35 11.47 -11.24
N PHE A 187 -4.90 10.60 -10.36
CA PHE A 187 -4.75 10.92 -8.95
C PHE A 187 -3.48 11.74 -8.67
N VAL A 188 -3.54 12.52 -7.60
CA VAL A 188 -2.43 13.35 -7.15
C VAL A 188 -1.29 12.47 -6.64
N ILE A 189 -0.08 12.68 -7.16
CA ILE A 189 1.16 12.03 -6.70
C ILE A 189 2.03 12.96 -5.86
N ALA A 190 1.90 14.30 -6.04
CA ALA A 190 2.49 15.30 -5.17
C ALA A 190 1.50 16.44 -4.91
N ARG A 191 1.43 16.89 -3.66
CA ARG A 191 0.64 18.05 -3.23
C ARG A 191 1.31 19.36 -3.67
N SER A 192 0.60 20.48 -3.58
CA SER A 192 1.13 21.81 -3.92
C SER A 192 2.38 22.20 -3.11
N ASN A 193 2.52 21.73 -1.89
CA ASN A 193 3.72 21.92 -1.08
C ASN A 193 4.87 20.95 -1.40
N GLY A 194 4.76 20.17 -2.48
CA GLY A 194 5.75 19.19 -2.91
C GLY A 194 5.68 17.83 -2.17
N ALA A 195 4.86 17.71 -1.13
CA ALA A 195 4.76 16.46 -0.37
C ALA A 195 4.14 15.33 -1.24
N PRO A 196 4.82 14.18 -1.38
CA PRO A 196 4.32 13.08 -2.17
C PRO A 196 3.13 12.40 -1.49
N THR A 197 2.33 11.65 -2.25
CA THR A 197 1.15 10.97 -1.73
C THR A 197 1.38 9.47 -1.53
N TYR A 198 0.57 8.86 -0.67
CA TYR A 198 0.68 7.47 -0.23
C TYR A 198 0.87 6.46 -1.37
N ASN A 199 -0.03 6.43 -2.37
CA ASN A 199 0.06 5.43 -3.44
C ASN A 199 1.33 5.53 -4.28
N PHE A 200 1.85 6.74 -4.42
CA PHE A 200 3.08 7.00 -5.14
C PHE A 200 4.31 6.54 -4.35
N VAL A 201 4.45 6.98 -3.09
CA VAL A 201 5.63 6.63 -2.29
C VAL A 201 5.73 5.14 -2.01
N VAL A 202 4.61 4.46 -1.75
CA VAL A 202 4.60 3.01 -1.53
C VAL A 202 5.08 2.26 -2.76
N ALA A 203 4.61 2.62 -3.96
CA ALA A 203 5.03 1.97 -5.19
C ALA A 203 6.52 2.20 -5.50
N VAL A 204 7.02 3.43 -5.31
CA VAL A 204 8.43 3.76 -5.51
C VAL A 204 9.31 2.99 -4.52
N ASP A 205 8.95 2.97 -3.24
CA ASP A 205 9.74 2.27 -2.23
C ASP A 205 9.71 0.77 -2.41
N ASP A 206 8.54 0.17 -2.67
CA ASP A 206 8.44 -1.27 -2.92
C ASP A 206 9.32 -1.69 -4.12
N ALA A 207 9.36 -0.87 -5.18
CA ALA A 207 10.24 -1.12 -6.32
C ALA A 207 11.73 -0.99 -5.96
N LEU A 208 12.13 0.10 -5.31
CA LEU A 208 13.54 0.38 -4.98
C LEU A 208 14.10 -0.54 -3.90
N MET A 209 13.24 -0.99 -2.97
CA MET A 209 13.60 -1.99 -1.97
C MET A 209 13.59 -3.41 -2.53
N GLY A 210 13.21 -3.61 -3.82
CA GLY A 210 13.20 -4.90 -4.51
C GLY A 210 12.10 -5.84 -4.06
N MET A 211 10.94 -5.31 -3.62
CA MET A 211 9.82 -6.15 -3.20
C MET A 211 9.32 -7.02 -4.34
N THR A 212 9.27 -8.33 -4.11
CA THR A 212 8.70 -9.29 -5.06
C THR A 212 7.30 -9.70 -4.68
N ASP A 213 6.97 -9.65 -3.39
CA ASP A 213 5.69 -10.10 -2.84
C ASP A 213 5.19 -9.11 -1.78
N VAL A 214 3.98 -8.59 -1.97
CA VAL A 214 3.35 -7.59 -1.11
C VAL A 214 2.15 -8.21 -0.40
N LEU A 215 2.33 -8.58 0.87
CA LEU A 215 1.27 -9.06 1.74
C LEU A 215 0.74 -7.91 2.58
N ARG A 216 -0.59 -7.66 2.56
CA ARG A 216 -1.22 -6.56 3.29
C ARG A 216 -2.70 -6.81 3.55
N GLY A 217 -3.32 -6.01 4.39
CA GLY A 217 -4.77 -6.09 4.61
C GLY A 217 -5.57 -5.78 3.35
N ASP A 218 -6.75 -6.38 3.21
CA ASP A 218 -7.60 -6.19 2.03
C ASP A 218 -8.31 -4.83 2.01
N ASP A 219 -8.22 -4.03 3.06
CA ASP A 219 -8.56 -2.61 3.06
C ASP A 219 -7.65 -1.77 2.12
N HIS A 220 -6.50 -2.31 1.71
CA HIS A 220 -5.63 -1.72 0.70
C HIS A 220 -5.89 -2.21 -0.73
N LEU A 221 -6.88 -3.07 -0.96
CA LEU A 221 -7.15 -3.64 -2.28
C LEU A 221 -7.45 -2.56 -3.34
N SER A 222 -8.23 -1.54 -2.98
CA SER A 222 -8.56 -0.41 -3.86
C SER A 222 -7.35 0.51 -4.20
N ASN A 223 -6.24 0.39 -3.46
CA ASN A 223 -5.01 1.12 -3.76
C ASN A 223 -4.18 0.43 -4.84
N THR A 224 -4.33 -0.89 -5.01
CA THR A 224 -3.51 -1.69 -5.92
C THR A 224 -3.56 -1.21 -7.37
N PRO A 225 -4.73 -0.92 -7.98
CA PRO A 225 -4.77 -0.42 -9.35
C PRO A 225 -4.04 0.93 -9.49
N LYS A 226 -4.10 1.82 -8.51
CA LYS A 226 -3.35 3.08 -8.51
C LYS A 226 -1.84 2.86 -8.45
N GLN A 227 -1.39 1.92 -7.62
CA GLN A 227 0.02 1.57 -7.53
C GLN A 227 0.52 0.90 -8.81
N ILE A 228 -0.29 0.06 -9.46
CA ILE A 228 0.04 -0.52 -10.78
C ILE A 228 0.23 0.58 -11.83
N VAL A 229 -0.57 1.64 -11.81
CA VAL A 229 -0.37 2.80 -12.68
C VAL A 229 1.00 3.44 -12.44
N VAL A 230 1.43 3.59 -11.18
CA VAL A 230 2.76 4.14 -10.85
C VAL A 230 3.87 3.20 -11.33
N TYR A 231 3.78 1.89 -11.07
CA TYR A 231 4.77 0.92 -11.54
C TYR A 231 4.94 0.98 -13.06
N ASN A 232 3.83 0.99 -13.79
CA ASN A 232 3.85 1.05 -15.26
C ASN A 232 4.44 2.37 -15.76
N ALA A 233 4.04 3.51 -15.18
CA ALA A 233 4.51 4.82 -15.58
C ALA A 233 6.02 5.02 -15.36
N LEU A 234 6.59 4.36 -14.34
CA LEU A 234 8.02 4.40 -14.02
C LEU A 234 8.83 3.26 -14.65
N GLY A 235 8.17 2.30 -15.31
CA GLY A 235 8.83 1.12 -15.87
C GLY A 235 9.33 0.14 -14.82
N PHE A 236 8.73 0.12 -13.63
CA PHE A 236 9.08 -0.79 -12.56
C PHE A 236 8.40 -2.16 -12.72
N GLY A 237 9.04 -3.21 -12.20
CA GLY A 237 8.40 -4.52 -12.07
C GLY A 237 7.25 -4.48 -11.06
N ILE A 238 6.11 -5.07 -11.41
CA ILE A 238 4.95 -5.15 -10.51
C ILE A 238 5.13 -6.36 -9.58
N PRO A 239 5.10 -6.17 -8.24
CA PRO A 239 5.20 -7.28 -7.31
C PRO A 239 3.92 -8.14 -7.33
N LYS A 240 4.00 -9.35 -6.79
CA LYS A 240 2.81 -10.16 -6.51
C LYS A 240 2.09 -9.60 -5.31
N PHE A 241 0.77 -9.52 -5.37
CA PHE A 241 -0.05 -9.02 -4.28
C PHE A 241 -0.80 -10.15 -3.56
N PHE A 242 -0.96 -10.00 -2.25
CA PHE A 242 -1.70 -10.92 -1.38
C PHE A 242 -2.52 -10.08 -0.39
N HIS A 243 -3.81 -9.93 -0.67
CA HIS A 243 -4.72 -9.15 0.18
C HIS A 243 -5.39 -10.05 1.21
N ILE A 244 -4.90 -9.95 2.43
CA ILE A 244 -5.32 -10.78 3.56
C ILE A 244 -6.63 -10.22 4.12
N PRO A 245 -7.68 -11.04 4.28
CA PRO A 245 -8.95 -10.60 4.84
C PRO A 245 -8.80 -9.94 6.21
N MET A 246 -9.60 -8.91 6.48
CA MET A 246 -9.61 -8.24 7.77
C MET A 246 -10.09 -9.18 8.88
N ILE A 247 -9.60 -8.95 10.11
CA ILE A 247 -10.17 -9.58 11.30
C ILE A 247 -11.43 -8.80 11.67
N ASN A 248 -12.54 -9.48 11.69
CA ASN A 248 -13.82 -8.90 12.06
C ASN A 248 -14.20 -9.26 13.50
N ASN A 249 -14.96 -8.39 14.14
CA ASN A 249 -15.63 -8.67 15.39
C ASN A 249 -16.86 -9.58 15.17
N PRO A 250 -17.51 -10.10 16.22
CA PRO A 250 -18.69 -10.95 16.06
C PRO A 250 -19.86 -10.31 15.30
N SER A 251 -19.92 -8.96 15.22
CA SER A 251 -20.92 -8.23 14.44
C SER A 251 -20.54 -8.06 12.95
N GLY A 252 -19.44 -8.67 12.50
CA GLY A 252 -18.98 -8.61 11.11
C GLY A 252 -18.23 -7.32 10.73
N LYS A 253 -18.01 -6.40 11.69
CA LYS A 253 -17.26 -5.17 11.46
C LYS A 253 -15.77 -5.38 11.74
N LYS A 254 -14.90 -4.60 11.07
CA LYS A 254 -13.45 -4.59 11.33
C LYS A 254 -13.18 -4.47 12.83
N LEU A 255 -12.37 -5.40 13.36
CA LEU A 255 -11.95 -5.39 14.76
C LEU A 255 -11.21 -4.08 15.07
N SER A 256 -11.65 -3.37 16.08
CA SER A 256 -11.12 -2.08 16.49
C SER A 256 -10.71 -2.09 17.97
N LYS A 257 -9.99 -1.04 18.40
CA LYS A 257 -9.65 -0.85 19.83
C LYS A 257 -10.90 -0.84 20.74
N ARG A 258 -12.04 -0.36 20.23
CA ARG A 258 -13.32 -0.35 20.96
C ARG A 258 -13.88 -1.75 21.19
N ASP A 259 -13.47 -2.72 20.39
CA ASP A 259 -13.86 -4.12 20.51
C ASP A 259 -12.88 -4.92 21.41
N GLY A 260 -11.99 -4.24 22.14
CA GLY A 260 -10.99 -4.88 23.00
C GLY A 260 -9.72 -5.34 22.29
N ALA A 261 -9.51 -4.94 21.02
CA ALA A 261 -8.26 -5.22 20.33
C ALA A 261 -7.10 -4.49 21.02
N MET A 262 -6.21 -5.27 21.60
CA MET A 262 -5.01 -4.74 22.26
C MET A 262 -3.89 -4.48 21.24
N ASP A 263 -2.99 -3.56 21.60
CA ASP A 263 -1.71 -3.44 20.92
C ASP A 263 -0.80 -4.65 21.20
N GLY A 264 0.19 -4.89 20.35
CA GLY A 264 1.12 -6.03 20.49
C GLY A 264 1.83 -6.04 21.84
N MET A 265 2.20 -4.89 22.39
CA MET A 265 2.83 -4.77 23.71
C MET A 265 1.84 -5.00 24.85
N GLY A 266 0.54 -4.80 24.64
CA GLY A 266 -0.52 -5.16 25.59
C GLY A 266 -0.53 -6.66 25.90
N TYR A 267 -0.34 -7.50 24.90
CA TYR A 267 -0.22 -8.96 25.11
C TYR A 267 1.01 -9.32 25.94
N LYS A 268 2.16 -8.67 25.68
CA LYS A 268 3.38 -8.83 26.49
C LYS A 268 3.12 -8.47 27.96
N ARG A 269 2.47 -7.33 28.22
CA ARG A 269 2.13 -6.87 29.58
C ARG A 269 1.20 -7.82 30.31
N LEU A 270 0.35 -8.55 29.60
CA LEU A 270 -0.52 -9.60 30.17
C LEU A 270 0.18 -10.94 30.35
N GLY A 271 1.49 -11.04 30.04
CA GLY A 271 2.26 -12.27 30.20
C GLY A 271 2.11 -13.30 29.08
N PHE A 272 1.54 -12.92 27.92
CA PHE A 272 1.51 -13.82 26.77
C PHE A 272 2.92 -14.01 26.20
N LEU A 273 3.22 -15.23 25.84
CA LEU A 273 4.45 -15.56 25.11
C LEU A 273 4.28 -15.27 23.62
N PRO A 274 5.35 -14.83 22.92
CA PRO A 274 5.32 -14.60 21.47
C PRO A 274 4.82 -15.80 20.68
N GLU A 275 5.25 -17.01 21.06
CA GLU A 275 4.88 -18.27 20.42
C GLU A 275 3.37 -18.55 20.51
N ALA A 276 2.73 -18.13 21.60
CA ALA A 276 1.29 -18.26 21.74
C ALA A 276 0.55 -17.36 20.74
N LEU A 277 1.01 -16.12 20.54
CA LEU A 277 0.46 -15.21 19.54
C LEU A 277 0.70 -15.72 18.11
N PHE A 278 1.86 -16.28 17.84
CA PHE A 278 2.16 -16.89 16.54
C PHE A 278 1.25 -18.06 16.26
N LYS A 279 1.12 -18.98 17.22
CA LYS A 279 0.25 -20.14 17.09
C LYS A 279 -1.20 -19.73 16.86
N PHE A 280 -1.70 -18.78 17.61
CA PHE A 280 -3.03 -18.20 17.43
C PHE A 280 -3.18 -17.56 16.04
N SER A 281 -2.26 -16.68 15.64
CA SER A 281 -2.32 -16.02 14.34
C SER A 281 -2.23 -17.00 13.17
N CYS A 282 -1.43 -18.06 13.29
CA CYS A 282 -1.31 -19.06 12.24
C CYS A 282 -2.50 -20.00 12.17
N LYS A 283 -2.98 -20.49 13.32
CA LYS A 283 -4.01 -21.50 13.38
C LYS A 283 -5.41 -20.90 13.27
N ASP A 284 -5.68 -19.89 14.07
CA ASP A 284 -7.05 -19.38 14.25
C ASP A 284 -7.35 -18.18 13.36
N LEU A 285 -6.30 -17.44 12.88
CA LEU A 285 -6.45 -16.31 11.98
C LEU A 285 -6.08 -16.60 10.50
N GLY A 286 -5.88 -17.87 10.14
CA GLY A 286 -6.00 -18.33 8.75
C GLY A 286 -4.74 -18.55 7.94
N TRP A 287 -3.53 -18.69 8.55
CA TRP A 287 -2.33 -19.10 7.81
C TRP A 287 -2.35 -20.56 7.39
N SER A 288 -2.84 -21.45 8.25
CA SER A 288 -2.99 -22.86 7.96
C SER A 288 -4.41 -23.34 8.20
N LYS A 289 -4.98 -24.08 7.27
CA LYS A 289 -6.14 -24.93 7.57
C LYS A 289 -5.60 -26.03 8.48
N GLY A 290 -5.90 -25.94 9.77
CA GLY A 290 -5.39 -26.87 10.77
C GLY A 290 -5.58 -28.33 10.35
N LYS A 291 -4.50 -29.04 10.19
CA LYS A 291 -4.33 -30.47 10.33
C LYS A 291 -3.21 -30.68 11.32
#